data_383feaca97eafe2dcc2cdae79f76a027
#
_entry.id   383feaca97eafe2dcc2cdae79f76a027
#
_cell.length_a   1.000
_cell.length_b   1.000
_cell.length_c   1.000
_cell.angle_alpha   90.00
_cell.angle_beta   90.00
_cell.angle_gamma   90.00
#
_symmetry.space_group_name_H-M   'P 1'
#
loop_
_entity.id
_entity.type
_entity.pdbx_description
1 polymer ?
#
loop_
_entity_poly.entity_id
_entity_poly.type
_entity_poly.pdbx_seq_one_letter_code
_entity_poly.pdbx_strand_id
1 'polypeptide(L)'
;MKKEKLTISLQIILILMVTLAATWAVKTTYDNIAANVSTANLAVVYVGDSAVSSDDLLPVTASEIATYAVKSNFKVKGAQSNPTDIQIYYDVTLKNINIGEGLLDSNFRFQLLKNGSVISEGNFKNLQVEKTSGTLKYYQRAILTETPQLLPSYSSTADSYEVRFYVLETGMSQEHMMNQSFSADLEISLYTSKGGSLDRDRYTNLITISTDLKLVSNIGNFKRGLYTVSTNCSNATSSFDTKNWEFRIKDLTNYSECTATFTEDATTYPTLYDHIIALWNNTDGSNNIYKEDHTINGNSYSEYRYEGEDTLVNNYVWFNNELWRIIGAFPGGTPTTDANNLGDGAPSVNNTVKIIRDDSIGSFAWHKSNTNDWTVASLNTEILNNLYLNSSSGTCYFYSTSVGKACSFVDNGLANVQDFIENATWNLGGYNSTSVTTANMYTYERGTTVYSGRPVVTTGKVGLMYPSDYGYSVTNANCSHTSKNLDSYTSSSCGGKAWLLKYGYEWTNSPVSGNSNNVFRVNTDAYSSTHNAIYGL
;
A
#
# COMPACT_ATOMS: atom_id res chain seq x y z
N MET A 1 17.80 -13.99 51.07
CA MET A 1 18.64 -14.55 49.99
C MET A 1 18.01 -15.70 49.17
N LYS A 2 17.41 -16.74 49.75
CA LYS A 2 16.78 -17.82 48.92
C LYS A 2 15.53 -17.39 48.17
N LYS A 3 14.68 -16.53 48.75
CA LYS A 3 13.46 -16.03 48.07
C LYS A 3 13.77 -15.07 46.93
N GLU A 4 14.75 -14.19 47.07
CA GLU A 4 15.14 -13.25 46.02
C GLU A 4 15.78 -13.95 44.80
N LYS A 5 16.64 -14.96 45.03
CA LYS A 5 17.22 -15.77 43.95
C LYS A 5 16.15 -16.56 43.18
N LEU A 6 15.09 -17.04 43.89
CA LEU A 6 13.97 -17.72 43.24
C LEU A 6 13.13 -16.76 42.41
N THR A 7 12.91 -15.53 42.89
CA THR A 7 12.16 -14.50 42.18
C THR A 7 12.92 -14.03 40.93
N ILE A 8 14.24 -13.81 41.04
CA ILE A 8 15.10 -13.46 39.89
C ILE A 8 15.16 -14.60 38.88
N SER A 9 15.28 -15.85 39.32
CA SER A 9 15.22 -17.01 38.41
C SER A 9 13.87 -17.15 37.73
N LEU A 10 12.75 -16.86 38.42
CA LEU A 10 11.41 -16.86 37.82
C LEU A 10 11.22 -15.72 36.83
N GLN A 11 11.76 -14.53 37.11
CA GLN A 11 11.74 -13.40 36.19
C GLN A 11 12.58 -13.67 34.92
N ILE A 12 13.76 -14.27 35.07
CA ILE A 12 14.62 -14.67 33.95
C ILE A 12 13.92 -15.77 33.11
N ILE A 13 13.27 -16.74 33.75
CA ILE A 13 12.50 -17.78 33.04
C ILE A 13 11.27 -17.16 32.37
N LEU A 14 10.61 -16.19 32.98
CA LEU A 14 9.48 -15.49 32.38
C LEU A 14 9.92 -14.61 31.20
N ILE A 15 11.06 -13.93 31.33
CA ILE A 15 11.68 -13.17 30.22
C ILE A 15 12.13 -14.11 29.12
N LEU A 16 12.75 -15.25 29.43
CA LEU A 16 13.12 -16.28 28.47
C LEU A 16 11.87 -16.92 27.81
N MET A 17 10.78 -17.13 28.54
CA MET A 17 9.53 -17.62 27.96
C MET A 17 8.81 -16.56 27.10
N VAL A 18 8.90 -15.28 27.46
CA VAL A 18 8.37 -14.18 26.66
C VAL A 18 9.23 -13.96 25.40
N THR A 19 10.55 -14.12 25.49
CA THR A 19 11.46 -14.06 24.33
C THR A 19 11.39 -15.32 23.45
N LEU A 20 11.08 -16.50 24.02
CA LEU A 20 10.81 -17.73 23.28
C LEU A 20 9.39 -17.77 22.66
N ALA A 21 8.47 -16.96 23.18
CA ALA A 21 7.16 -16.71 22.57
C ALA A 21 7.20 -15.61 21.50
N ALA A 22 8.38 -15.05 21.23
CA ALA A 22 8.58 -14.13 20.12
C ALA A 22 8.40 -14.89 18.81
N THR A 23 7.27 -14.74 18.31
CA THR A 23 6.62 -15.34 17.16
C THR A 23 7.43 -15.26 15.89
N TRP A 24 7.75 -16.42 15.36
CA TRP A 24 8.06 -16.64 13.97
C TRP A 24 6.86 -16.23 13.11
N ALA A 25 6.90 -15.10 12.48
CA ALA A 25 6.03 -14.87 11.35
C ALA A 25 6.76 -15.34 10.10
N VAL A 26 6.52 -16.54 9.71
CA VAL A 26 6.75 -16.94 8.33
C VAL A 26 5.62 -16.32 7.52
N LYS A 27 5.93 -15.25 6.80
CA LYS A 27 5.01 -14.62 5.90
C LYS A 27 5.23 -15.18 4.51
N THR A 28 4.31 -16.00 4.07
CA THR A 28 4.30 -16.52 2.70
C THR A 28 3.61 -15.51 1.81
N THR A 29 4.35 -14.95 0.86
CA THR A 29 3.80 -14.12 -0.20
C THR A 29 3.68 -14.92 -1.48
N TYR A 30 2.57 -14.79 -2.13
CA TYR A 30 2.22 -15.52 -3.33
C TYR A 30 2.34 -14.68 -4.57
N ASP A 31 3.04 -15.18 -5.56
CA ASP A 31 3.09 -14.64 -6.90
C ASP A 31 2.63 -15.68 -7.92
N ASN A 32 1.68 -15.29 -8.72
CA ASN A 32 1.23 -15.90 -9.96
C ASN A 32 1.40 -17.42 -10.10
N ILE A 33 0.43 -18.16 -9.66
CA ILE A 33 0.20 -19.52 -10.17
C ILE A 33 -0.88 -19.41 -11.23
N ALA A 34 -0.57 -19.96 -12.40
CA ALA A 34 -1.45 -19.95 -13.56
C ALA A 34 -2.93 -20.20 -13.22
N ALA A 35 -3.79 -19.56 -13.95
CA ALA A 35 -5.23 -19.35 -13.78
C ALA A 35 -6.14 -20.57 -13.49
N ASN A 36 -5.62 -21.71 -13.03
CA ASN A 36 -6.40 -22.93 -12.81
C ASN A 36 -6.07 -23.67 -11.50
N VAL A 37 -5.37 -23.05 -10.55
CA VAL A 37 -5.07 -23.72 -9.27
C VAL A 37 -6.06 -23.26 -8.22
N SER A 38 -6.99 -24.14 -7.87
CA SER A 38 -7.98 -23.94 -6.81
C SER A 38 -7.37 -24.00 -5.40
N THR A 39 -6.13 -24.43 -5.26
CA THR A 39 -5.42 -24.59 -3.98
C THR A 39 -3.94 -24.30 -4.17
N ALA A 40 -3.37 -23.54 -3.26
CA ALA A 40 -1.96 -23.22 -3.32
C ALA A 40 -1.30 -23.37 -1.95
N ASN A 41 -0.12 -24.01 -1.92
CA ASN A 41 0.68 -24.20 -0.72
C ASN A 41 2.06 -23.60 -0.93
N LEU A 42 2.44 -22.66 -0.06
CA LEU A 42 3.83 -22.22 0.05
C LEU A 42 4.29 -22.41 1.48
N ALA A 43 5.48 -22.98 1.63
CA ALA A 43 6.01 -23.19 2.96
C ALA A 43 7.53 -23.01 2.96
N VAL A 44 8.04 -22.60 4.10
CA VAL A 44 9.46 -22.47 4.37
C VAL A 44 9.82 -23.30 5.60
N VAL A 45 10.98 -23.92 5.53
CA VAL A 45 11.58 -24.59 6.67
C VAL A 45 12.61 -23.65 7.24
N TYR A 46 12.45 -23.31 8.50
CA TYR A 46 13.37 -22.45 9.24
C TYR A 46 13.84 -23.17 10.50
N VAL A 47 15.11 -22.99 10.83
CA VAL A 47 15.72 -23.56 12.04
C VAL A 47 16.70 -22.53 12.60
N GLY A 48 16.53 -22.09 13.83
CA GLY A 48 17.48 -21.20 14.48
C GLY A 48 16.82 -20.15 15.39
N ASP A 49 17.53 -19.06 15.60
CA ASP A 49 17.10 -17.97 16.46
C ASP A 49 15.96 -17.19 15.81
N SER A 50 14.96 -16.86 16.61
CA SER A 50 13.75 -16.14 16.18
C SER A 50 13.76 -14.65 16.50
N ALA A 51 14.66 -14.26 17.37
CA ALA A 51 14.78 -12.89 17.82
C ALA A 51 16.25 -12.56 18.08
N VAL A 52 16.55 -11.29 18.08
CA VAL A 52 17.83 -10.74 18.52
C VAL A 52 17.56 -9.68 19.56
N SER A 53 18.37 -9.66 20.61
CA SER A 53 18.33 -8.61 21.62
C SER A 53 19.73 -8.35 22.18
N SER A 54 19.98 -7.11 22.56
CA SER A 54 21.17 -6.72 23.31
C SER A 54 20.88 -5.49 24.15
N ASP A 55 21.31 -5.55 25.38
CA ASP A 55 21.22 -4.44 26.33
C ASP A 55 22.56 -3.72 26.51
N ASP A 56 23.69 -4.33 26.05
CA ASP A 56 25.06 -3.85 26.25
C ASP A 56 25.87 -3.95 24.95
N LEU A 57 25.53 -3.09 23.99
CA LEU A 57 26.29 -2.97 22.74
C LEU A 57 27.57 -2.16 22.99
N LEU A 58 28.72 -2.81 22.90
CA LEU A 58 30.01 -2.14 22.94
C LEU A 58 30.50 -1.77 21.55
N PRO A 59 31.12 -0.60 21.34
CA PRO A 59 31.79 -0.27 20.10
C PRO A 59 32.88 -1.28 19.77
N VAL A 60 32.92 -1.71 18.50
CA VAL A 60 33.89 -2.68 17.98
C VAL A 60 34.57 -2.12 16.74
N THR A 61 35.85 -2.40 16.59
CA THR A 61 36.58 -2.08 15.35
C THR A 61 36.17 -3.04 14.23
N ALA A 62 36.45 -2.67 12.99
CA ALA A 62 36.11 -3.50 11.82
C ALA A 62 36.69 -4.93 11.89
N SER A 63 37.87 -5.11 12.50
CA SER A 63 38.50 -6.40 12.69
C SER A 63 37.87 -7.26 13.79
N GLU A 64 37.12 -6.65 14.68
CA GLU A 64 36.52 -7.28 15.85
C GLU A 64 35.05 -7.67 15.66
N ILE A 65 34.39 -7.19 14.59
CA ILE A 65 32.98 -7.45 14.31
C ILE A 65 32.67 -8.95 14.40
N ALA A 66 33.50 -9.77 13.77
CA ALA A 66 33.27 -11.22 13.73
C ALA A 66 33.34 -11.88 15.12
N THR A 67 33.99 -11.26 16.09
CA THR A 67 34.18 -11.81 17.44
C THR A 67 33.13 -11.28 18.41
N TYR A 68 32.88 -9.97 18.41
CA TYR A 68 32.13 -9.29 19.48
C TYR A 68 30.76 -8.76 19.07
N ALA A 69 30.39 -8.82 17.77
CA ALA A 69 29.01 -8.46 17.36
C ALA A 69 27.98 -9.38 18.03
N VAL A 70 26.84 -8.82 18.36
CA VAL A 70 25.68 -9.62 18.75
C VAL A 70 25.20 -10.42 17.54
N LYS A 71 25.02 -11.73 17.70
CA LYS A 71 24.75 -12.65 16.60
C LYS A 71 23.43 -13.36 16.76
N SER A 72 22.78 -13.60 15.62
CA SER A 72 21.64 -14.49 15.50
C SER A 72 21.87 -15.42 14.33
N ASN A 73 21.65 -16.73 14.52
CA ASN A 73 21.94 -17.75 13.54
C ASN A 73 20.68 -18.53 13.15
N PHE A 74 20.45 -18.72 11.85
CA PHE A 74 19.32 -19.47 11.36
C PHE A 74 19.59 -20.13 10.00
N LYS A 75 18.71 -21.03 9.60
CA LYS A 75 18.77 -21.73 8.31
C LYS A 75 17.41 -21.67 7.62
N VAL A 76 17.43 -21.54 6.30
CA VAL A 76 16.24 -21.40 5.47
C VAL A 76 16.27 -22.37 4.29
N LYS A 77 15.19 -23.10 4.05
CA LYS A 77 14.97 -23.85 2.80
C LYS A 77 13.47 -23.99 2.53
N GLY A 78 13.12 -24.39 1.31
CA GLY A 78 11.75 -24.70 0.95
C GLY A 78 11.22 -25.95 1.64
N ALA A 79 9.92 -26.01 1.85
CA ALA A 79 9.24 -27.20 2.34
C ALA A 79 8.99 -28.22 1.21
N GLN A 80 8.74 -29.48 1.58
CA GLN A 80 8.44 -30.54 0.64
C GLN A 80 7.16 -30.28 -0.16
N SER A 81 6.21 -29.55 0.43
CA SER A 81 4.93 -29.19 -0.18
C SER A 81 5.00 -28.11 -1.25
N ASN A 82 6.15 -27.45 -1.41
CA ASN A 82 6.29 -26.39 -2.40
C ASN A 82 6.23 -26.94 -3.84
N PRO A 83 5.60 -26.20 -4.77
CA PRO A 83 5.62 -26.55 -6.19
C PRO A 83 7.07 -26.63 -6.71
N THR A 84 7.36 -27.62 -7.54
CA THR A 84 8.70 -27.86 -8.10
C THR A 84 8.97 -27.06 -9.37
N ASP A 85 7.94 -26.56 -10.00
CA ASP A 85 7.96 -25.80 -11.26
C ASP A 85 7.99 -24.28 -11.06
N ILE A 86 7.92 -23.82 -9.81
CA ILE A 86 7.91 -22.40 -9.46
C ILE A 86 9.18 -22.05 -8.68
N GLN A 87 9.87 -20.99 -9.11
CA GLN A 87 10.95 -20.40 -8.34
C GLN A 87 10.38 -19.52 -7.23
N ILE A 88 10.76 -19.81 -5.99
CA ILE A 88 10.35 -19.07 -4.81
C ILE A 88 11.54 -18.23 -4.34
N TYR A 89 11.31 -16.96 -4.10
CA TYR A 89 12.29 -16.03 -3.55
C TYR A 89 11.90 -15.61 -2.14
N TYR A 90 12.85 -15.13 -1.36
CA TYR A 90 12.61 -14.65 -0.02
C TYR A 90 13.51 -13.49 0.37
N ASP A 91 13.03 -12.72 1.33
CA ASP A 91 13.80 -11.73 2.06
C ASP A 91 13.92 -12.11 3.53
N VAL A 92 15.06 -11.73 4.11
CA VAL A 92 15.27 -11.73 5.56
C VAL A 92 14.95 -10.33 6.08
N THR A 93 14.03 -10.24 7.02
CA THR A 93 13.56 -8.96 7.56
C THR A 93 13.56 -8.97 9.08
N LEU A 94 13.66 -7.79 9.66
CA LEU A 94 13.36 -7.54 11.07
C LEU A 94 11.96 -6.95 11.18
N LYS A 95 11.24 -7.32 12.25
CA LYS A 95 9.97 -6.71 12.66
C LYS A 95 9.93 -6.56 14.17
N ASN A 96 8.87 -5.88 14.67
CA ASN A 96 8.73 -5.59 16.10
C ASN A 96 9.99 -4.99 16.67
N ILE A 97 10.61 -4.09 15.91
CA ILE A 97 11.91 -3.51 16.27
C ILE A 97 11.69 -2.57 17.44
N ASN A 98 12.37 -2.85 18.53
CA ASN A 98 12.49 -1.94 19.66
C ASN A 98 13.95 -1.46 19.71
N ILE A 99 14.14 -0.16 19.53
CA ILE A 99 15.46 0.44 19.37
C ILE A 99 15.53 1.74 20.17
N GLY A 100 16.56 1.88 20.98
CA GLY A 100 16.85 3.12 21.71
C GLY A 100 17.18 4.27 20.76
N GLU A 101 16.74 5.47 21.06
CA GLU A 101 16.90 6.66 20.20
C GLU A 101 18.36 6.91 19.81
N GLY A 102 19.30 6.67 20.72
CA GLY A 102 20.73 6.81 20.46
C GLY A 102 21.29 5.81 19.45
N LEU A 103 20.60 4.69 19.18
CA LEU A 103 20.99 3.71 18.16
C LEU A 103 20.43 4.02 16.76
N LEU A 104 19.63 5.07 16.61
CA LEU A 104 19.23 5.56 15.30
C LEU A 104 20.38 6.36 14.66
N ASP A 105 21.49 5.68 14.47
CA ASP A 105 22.78 6.24 14.06
C ASP A 105 23.41 5.42 12.93
N SER A 106 24.26 6.05 12.12
CA SER A 106 24.99 5.40 11.03
C SER A 106 26.04 4.39 11.50
N ASN A 107 26.42 4.47 12.77
CA ASN A 107 27.42 3.58 13.36
C ASN A 107 26.78 2.36 14.06
N PHE A 108 25.49 2.38 14.35
CA PHE A 108 24.78 1.15 14.71
C PHE A 108 24.42 0.42 13.43
N ARG A 109 25.06 -0.72 13.20
CA ARG A 109 25.08 -1.45 11.93
C ARG A 109 24.69 -2.91 12.07
N PHE A 110 24.31 -3.48 10.93
CA PHE A 110 24.19 -4.92 10.78
C PHE A 110 25.03 -5.44 9.61
N GLN A 111 25.40 -6.71 9.69
CA GLN A 111 25.87 -7.53 8.57
C GLN A 111 24.99 -8.78 8.49
N LEU A 112 24.52 -9.10 7.30
CA LEU A 112 23.85 -10.37 7.01
C LEU A 112 24.81 -11.26 6.22
N LEU A 113 25.13 -12.40 6.78
CA LEU A 113 25.96 -13.41 6.12
C LEU A 113 25.08 -14.57 5.66
N LYS A 114 25.37 -15.07 4.48
CA LYS A 114 24.79 -16.29 3.92
C LYS A 114 25.90 -17.28 3.63
N ASN A 115 25.83 -18.47 4.20
CA ASN A 115 26.83 -19.53 4.06
C ASN A 115 28.27 -19.03 4.34
N GLY A 116 28.41 -18.15 5.34
CA GLY A 116 29.68 -17.57 5.78
C GLY A 116 30.17 -16.33 5.02
N SER A 117 29.48 -15.93 3.95
CA SER A 117 29.83 -14.73 3.18
C SER A 117 28.86 -13.57 3.46
N VAL A 118 29.39 -12.36 3.66
CA VAL A 118 28.55 -11.16 3.81
C VAL A 118 27.82 -10.90 2.49
N ILE A 119 26.50 -10.84 2.52
CA ILE A 119 25.64 -10.56 1.36
C ILE A 119 24.95 -9.22 1.44
N SER A 120 24.88 -8.63 2.63
CA SER A 120 24.30 -7.32 2.85
C SER A 120 24.83 -6.71 4.14
N GLU A 121 24.92 -5.39 4.17
CA GLU A 121 25.22 -4.62 5.38
C GLU A 121 24.51 -3.25 5.32
N GLY A 122 24.20 -2.70 6.48
CA GLY A 122 23.50 -1.44 6.57
C GLY A 122 23.52 -0.86 7.98
N ASN A 123 22.73 0.19 8.18
CA ASN A 123 22.59 0.87 9.47
C ASN A 123 21.12 1.26 9.72
N PHE A 124 20.84 1.75 10.93
CA PHE A 124 19.50 2.11 11.37
C PHE A 124 19.25 3.63 11.47
N LYS A 125 20.14 4.46 10.94
CA LYS A 125 20.03 5.93 11.01
C LYS A 125 18.71 6.46 10.48
N ASN A 126 18.21 5.88 9.39
CA ASN A 126 17.00 6.33 8.71
C ASN A 126 15.77 5.46 9.05
N LEU A 127 15.89 4.57 10.05
CA LEU A 127 14.75 3.82 10.52
C LEU A 127 13.70 4.80 11.04
N GLN A 128 12.54 4.83 10.43
CA GLN A 128 11.45 5.67 10.90
C GLN A 128 10.86 5.08 12.17
N VAL A 129 11.00 5.79 13.26
CA VAL A 129 10.52 5.35 14.57
C VAL A 129 9.00 5.31 14.61
N GLU A 130 8.47 4.41 15.42
CA GLU A 130 7.06 4.24 15.75
C GLU A 130 6.32 5.57 15.92
N LYS A 131 5.24 5.75 15.17
CA LYS A 131 4.25 6.79 15.47
C LYS A 131 3.19 6.20 16.40
N THR A 132 3.05 6.76 17.57
CA THR A 132 1.91 6.47 18.43
C THR A 132 0.77 7.39 18.03
N SER A 133 -0.34 6.85 17.51
CA SER A 133 -1.58 7.58 17.31
C SER A 133 -2.64 6.97 18.21
N GLY A 134 -3.00 7.68 19.28
CA GLY A 134 -3.87 7.16 20.31
C GLY A 134 -3.30 5.92 20.99
N THR A 135 -4.02 4.79 20.93
CA THR A 135 -3.60 3.49 21.49
C THR A 135 -2.91 2.57 20.47
N LEU A 136 -2.82 2.98 19.21
CA LEU A 136 -2.22 2.18 18.14
C LEU A 136 -0.72 2.45 18.07
N LYS A 137 0.05 1.38 18.18
CA LYS A 137 1.49 1.36 17.99
C LYS A 137 1.79 0.83 16.58
N TYR A 138 2.56 1.61 15.83
CA TYR A 138 2.97 1.25 14.46
C TYR A 138 4.37 0.65 14.53
N TYR A 139 4.52 -0.59 14.11
CA TYR A 139 5.79 -1.29 14.09
C TYR A 139 6.48 -1.11 12.76
N GLN A 140 7.79 -1.04 12.79
CA GLN A 140 8.60 -0.90 11.59
C GLN A 140 9.27 -2.20 11.23
N ARG A 141 9.54 -2.34 9.93
CA ARG A 141 10.24 -3.47 9.35
C ARG A 141 11.54 -2.98 8.72
N ALA A 142 12.62 -3.68 8.95
CA ALA A 142 13.88 -3.50 8.24
C ALA A 142 14.16 -4.73 7.38
N ILE A 143 14.39 -4.53 6.08
CA ILE A 143 14.82 -5.60 5.18
C ILE A 143 16.33 -5.72 5.27
N LEU A 144 16.84 -6.89 5.62
CA LEU A 144 18.27 -7.14 5.78
C LEU A 144 18.93 -7.64 4.47
N THR A 145 18.18 -8.29 3.58
CA THR A 145 18.69 -8.72 2.28
C THR A 145 18.73 -7.57 1.29
N GLU A 146 19.83 -7.35 0.60
CA GLU A 146 19.95 -6.33 -0.45
C GLU A 146 19.11 -6.70 -1.69
N THR A 147 19.07 -7.99 -2.01
CA THR A 147 18.24 -8.56 -3.10
C THR A 147 17.53 -9.81 -2.62
N PRO A 148 16.30 -10.11 -3.16
CA PRO A 148 15.61 -11.36 -2.85
C PRO A 148 16.49 -12.57 -3.13
N GLN A 149 16.49 -13.49 -2.20
CA GLN A 149 17.25 -14.73 -2.30
C GLN A 149 16.38 -15.83 -2.89
N LEU A 150 16.95 -16.66 -3.77
CA LEU A 150 16.26 -17.86 -4.25
C LEU A 150 16.13 -18.86 -3.10
N LEU A 151 14.91 -19.34 -2.84
CA LEU A 151 14.67 -20.32 -1.79
C LEU A 151 15.21 -21.69 -2.22
N PRO A 152 16.13 -22.30 -1.44
CA PRO A 152 16.61 -23.65 -1.73
C PRO A 152 15.45 -24.65 -1.73
N SER A 153 15.43 -25.60 -2.67
CA SER A 153 14.43 -26.67 -2.69
C SER A 153 14.51 -27.56 -1.44
N TYR A 154 13.43 -28.27 -1.13
CA TYR A 154 13.40 -29.18 0.03
C TYR A 154 14.53 -30.23 0.01
N SER A 155 14.88 -30.74 -1.17
CA SER A 155 15.93 -31.73 -1.36
C SER A 155 17.35 -31.15 -1.30
N SER A 156 17.50 -29.81 -1.31
CA SER A 156 18.83 -29.18 -1.28
C SER A 156 19.29 -28.88 0.15
N THR A 157 20.54 -28.47 0.28
CA THR A 157 21.10 -27.96 1.55
C THR A 157 20.43 -26.64 1.87
N ALA A 158 20.06 -26.44 3.15
CA ALA A 158 19.50 -25.17 3.62
C ALA A 158 20.55 -24.06 3.55
N ASP A 159 20.13 -22.87 3.18
CA ASP A 159 20.94 -21.65 3.35
C ASP A 159 21.15 -21.37 4.85
N SER A 160 22.41 -21.20 5.26
CA SER A 160 22.79 -20.86 6.62
C SER A 160 23.04 -19.37 6.73
N TYR A 161 22.40 -18.72 7.69
CA TYR A 161 22.53 -17.29 7.94
C TYR A 161 23.13 -16.99 9.29
N GLU A 162 23.91 -15.91 9.35
CA GLU A 162 24.31 -15.22 10.56
C GLU A 162 24.01 -13.73 10.37
N VAL A 163 23.22 -13.14 11.28
CA VAL A 163 23.05 -11.69 11.36
C VAL A 163 23.91 -11.18 12.50
N ARG A 164 24.66 -10.13 12.25
CA ARG A 164 25.52 -9.46 13.23
C ARG A 164 25.02 -8.05 13.46
N PHE A 165 24.87 -7.66 14.71
CA PHE A 165 24.55 -6.28 15.12
C PHE A 165 25.68 -5.73 15.97
N TYR A 166 26.11 -4.52 15.68
CA TYR A 166 27.27 -3.91 16.33
C TYR A 166 27.26 -2.39 16.22
N VAL A 167 27.93 -1.75 17.17
CA VAL A 167 28.30 -0.33 17.07
C VAL A 167 29.71 -0.25 16.50
N LEU A 168 29.88 0.44 15.36
CA LEU A 168 31.21 0.60 14.78
C LEU A 168 32.01 1.68 15.54
N GLU A 169 33.18 1.32 16.05
CA GLU A 169 34.11 2.26 16.69
C GLU A 169 34.64 3.30 15.68
N THR A 170 34.52 4.57 16.00
CA THR A 170 34.91 5.68 15.12
C THR A 170 36.07 6.52 15.64
N GLY A 171 36.52 6.24 16.88
CA GLY A 171 37.50 7.08 17.60
C GLY A 171 36.93 8.44 18.06
N MET A 172 35.64 8.67 17.90
CA MET A 172 34.90 9.85 18.43
C MET A 172 33.97 9.44 19.54
N SER A 173 33.55 10.40 20.40
CA SER A 173 32.58 10.11 21.45
C SER A 173 31.27 9.55 20.89
N GLN A 174 30.85 8.41 21.41
CA GLN A 174 29.62 7.70 21.10
C GLN A 174 28.75 7.53 22.35
N GLU A 175 28.87 8.45 23.32
CA GLU A 175 28.13 8.39 24.59
C GLU A 175 26.61 8.34 24.43
N HIS A 176 26.05 8.95 23.36
CA HIS A 176 24.62 8.92 23.07
C HIS A 176 24.10 7.51 22.74
N MET A 177 24.98 6.58 22.36
CA MET A 177 24.66 5.19 22.06
C MET A 177 24.79 4.28 23.29
N MET A 178 25.38 4.78 24.38
CA MET A 178 25.56 3.98 25.60
C MET A 178 24.24 3.77 26.33
N ASN A 179 24.10 2.63 26.99
CA ASN A 179 22.91 2.23 27.74
C ASN A 179 21.63 2.21 26.88
N GLN A 180 21.75 1.98 25.57
CA GLN A 180 20.65 1.80 24.67
C GLN A 180 20.40 0.31 24.46
N SER A 181 19.13 -0.07 24.32
CA SER A 181 18.74 -1.45 24.04
C SER A 181 18.26 -1.59 22.58
N PHE A 182 18.44 -2.78 22.05
CA PHE A 182 17.94 -3.18 20.75
C PHE A 182 17.32 -4.57 20.84
N SER A 183 16.13 -4.71 20.31
CA SER A 183 15.51 -6.02 20.10
C SER A 183 14.64 -6.02 18.84
N ALA A 184 14.59 -7.15 18.16
CA ALA A 184 13.76 -7.34 16.97
C ALA A 184 13.48 -8.83 16.76
N ASP A 185 12.37 -9.13 16.07
CA ASP A 185 12.08 -10.46 15.57
C ASP A 185 12.62 -10.62 14.16
N LEU A 186 13.11 -11.83 13.84
CA LEU A 186 13.47 -12.20 12.48
C LEU A 186 12.25 -12.73 11.74
N GLU A 187 12.07 -12.33 10.49
CA GLU A 187 11.00 -12.76 9.60
C GLU A 187 11.55 -13.15 8.23
N ILE A 188 11.01 -14.23 7.67
CA ILE A 188 11.25 -14.63 6.28
C ILE A 188 10.02 -14.30 5.45
N SER A 189 10.18 -13.46 4.44
CA SER A 189 9.12 -13.11 3.50
C SER A 189 9.34 -13.83 2.17
N LEU A 190 8.34 -14.60 1.70
CA LEU A 190 8.42 -15.40 0.49
C LEU A 190 7.74 -14.73 -0.71
N TYR A 191 8.30 -14.93 -1.91
CA TYR A 191 7.79 -14.40 -3.17
C TYR A 191 7.96 -15.42 -4.29
N THR A 192 7.11 -15.40 -5.32
CA THR A 192 7.27 -16.23 -6.51
C THR A 192 7.89 -15.47 -7.69
N SER A 193 8.10 -14.16 -7.57
CA SER A 193 8.86 -13.38 -8.55
C SER A 193 10.02 -12.63 -7.92
N LYS A 194 11.12 -12.52 -8.65
CA LYS A 194 12.31 -11.79 -8.22
C LYS A 194 12.06 -10.28 -8.06
N GLY A 195 11.06 -9.75 -8.75
CA GLY A 195 10.64 -8.35 -8.65
C GLY A 195 9.56 -8.08 -7.61
N GLY A 196 8.95 -9.13 -7.04
CA GLY A 196 7.92 -9.05 -6.00
C GLY A 196 8.46 -8.65 -4.65
N SER A 197 9.26 -7.62 -4.59
CA SER A 197 9.86 -7.17 -3.34
C SER A 197 8.96 -6.20 -2.59
N LEU A 198 9.00 -6.26 -1.27
CA LEU A 198 8.78 -5.09 -0.43
C LEU A 198 9.62 -3.93 -0.99
N ASP A 199 9.11 -2.72 -0.96
CA ASP A 199 9.91 -1.55 -1.34
C ASP A 199 11.16 -1.52 -0.46
N ARG A 200 12.32 -1.80 -1.07
CA ARG A 200 13.59 -1.99 -0.35
C ARG A 200 14.16 -0.68 0.16
N ASP A 201 13.72 0.42 -0.42
CA ASP A 201 14.17 1.76 -0.05
C ASP A 201 13.32 2.36 1.08
N ARG A 202 12.26 1.65 1.51
CA ARG A 202 11.34 2.13 2.54
C ARG A 202 11.21 1.15 3.69
N TYR A 203 11.33 1.68 4.87
CA TYR A 203 10.87 1.03 6.07
C TYR A 203 9.35 1.17 6.12
N THR A 204 8.64 0.11 5.76
CA THR A 204 7.19 0.12 5.70
C THR A 204 6.57 -0.17 7.05
N ASN A 205 5.53 0.55 7.35
CA ASN A 205 4.71 0.35 8.53
C ASN A 205 3.97 -0.99 8.42
N LEU A 206 4.26 -1.95 9.29
CA LEU A 206 3.73 -3.31 9.24
C LEU A 206 2.21 -3.43 9.36
N ILE A 207 1.58 -2.43 9.98
CA ILE A 207 0.12 -2.45 10.18
C ILE A 207 -0.62 -2.12 8.89
N THR A 208 -0.03 -1.30 8.04
CA THR A 208 -0.68 -0.81 6.83
C THR A 208 -0.55 -1.75 5.67
N ILE A 209 0.52 -2.55 5.65
CA ILE A 209 0.80 -3.34 4.48
C ILE A 209 1.34 -4.65 4.95
N SER A 210 0.44 -5.39 5.41
CA SER A 210 0.76 -6.77 5.33
C SER A 210 1.04 -7.07 3.85
N THR A 211 1.99 -7.90 3.62
CA THR A 211 2.29 -8.55 2.36
C THR A 211 1.05 -9.11 1.65
N ASP A 212 -0.10 -9.05 2.26
CA ASP A 212 -1.39 -9.49 1.78
C ASP A 212 -1.87 -8.73 0.58
N LEU A 213 -1.71 -7.43 0.61
CA LEU A 213 -2.07 -6.59 -0.53
C LEU A 213 -1.12 -6.84 -1.69
N LYS A 214 0.13 -7.15 -1.38
CA LYS A 214 1.12 -7.61 -2.35
C LYS A 214 0.80 -8.97 -2.94
N LEU A 215 0.30 -9.88 -2.13
CA LEU A 215 -0.23 -11.17 -2.55
C LEU A 215 -1.33 -11.01 -3.59
N VAL A 216 -2.25 -10.09 -3.34
CA VAL A 216 -3.40 -9.86 -4.21
C VAL A 216 -2.98 -9.27 -5.55
N SER A 217 -1.98 -8.38 -5.61
CA SER A 217 -1.57 -7.74 -6.85
C SER A 217 -0.80 -8.65 -7.80
N ASN A 218 0.02 -9.55 -7.29
CA ASN A 218 0.92 -10.36 -8.10
C ASN A 218 0.31 -11.65 -8.62
N ILE A 219 -0.87 -12.02 -8.15
CA ILE A 219 -1.54 -13.26 -8.52
C ILE A 219 -2.71 -13.02 -9.46
N GLY A 220 -2.83 -11.83 -10.03
CA GLY A 220 -3.91 -11.52 -10.98
C GLY A 220 -5.34 -11.85 -10.50
N ASN A 221 -5.53 -13.01 -9.89
CA ASN A 221 -6.81 -13.52 -9.41
C ASN A 221 -6.85 -13.85 -7.92
N PHE A 222 -5.77 -13.65 -7.17
CA PHE A 222 -5.77 -13.90 -5.73
C PHE A 222 -6.47 -12.75 -5.01
N LYS A 223 -7.66 -12.98 -4.52
CA LYS A 223 -8.53 -11.95 -3.95
C LYS A 223 -8.63 -12.18 -2.44
N ARG A 224 -8.19 -11.21 -1.67
CA ARG A 224 -8.37 -11.25 -0.21
C ARG A 224 -9.84 -11.46 0.13
N GLY A 225 -10.12 -12.37 1.08
CA GLY A 225 -11.47 -12.71 1.48
C GLY A 225 -12.17 -13.77 0.61
N LEU A 226 -11.56 -14.17 -0.51
CA LEU A 226 -12.07 -15.25 -1.35
C LEU A 226 -11.44 -16.61 -1.05
N TYR A 227 -10.64 -16.69 -0.01
CA TYR A 227 -9.96 -17.91 0.38
C TYR A 227 -10.34 -18.31 1.78
N THR A 228 -10.69 -19.58 1.94
CA THR A 228 -10.55 -20.24 3.21
C THR A 228 -9.08 -20.63 3.39
N VAL A 229 -8.54 -20.38 4.57
CA VAL A 229 -7.13 -20.66 4.83
C VAL A 229 -7.02 -21.69 5.94
N SER A 230 -6.42 -22.82 5.64
CA SER A 230 -6.02 -23.82 6.62
C SER A 230 -4.52 -23.74 6.87
N THR A 231 -4.13 -23.93 8.13
CA THR A 231 -2.73 -23.85 8.53
C THR A 231 -2.32 -25.09 9.30
N ASN A 232 -1.09 -25.51 9.12
CA ASN A 232 -0.52 -26.64 9.83
C ASN A 232 0.97 -26.42 10.11
N CYS A 233 1.41 -26.76 11.31
CA CYS A 233 2.82 -26.80 11.70
C CYS A 233 3.12 -28.13 12.37
N SER A 234 4.33 -28.68 12.17
CA SER A 234 4.72 -29.98 12.74
C SER A 234 4.96 -29.94 14.25
N ASN A 235 5.49 -28.84 14.79
CA ASN A 235 5.82 -28.68 16.20
C ASN A 235 5.46 -27.30 16.74
N ALA A 236 4.36 -26.73 16.26
CA ALA A 236 3.85 -25.42 16.69
C ALA A 236 2.34 -25.36 16.49
N THR A 237 1.70 -24.41 17.15
CA THR A 237 0.32 -24.04 16.87
C THR A 237 0.31 -22.98 15.79
N SER A 238 -0.51 -23.16 14.75
CA SER A 238 -0.64 -22.19 13.69
C SER A 238 -2.07 -21.72 13.49
N SER A 239 -2.23 -20.48 13.08
CA SER A 239 -3.51 -19.90 12.70
C SER A 239 -3.32 -18.86 11.60
N PHE A 240 -4.34 -18.64 10.80
CA PHE A 240 -4.39 -17.56 9.83
C PHE A 240 -5.48 -16.57 10.24
N ASP A 241 -5.08 -15.32 10.42
CA ASP A 241 -6.01 -14.22 10.69
C ASP A 241 -6.47 -13.63 9.35
N THR A 242 -7.66 -14.01 8.91
CA THR A 242 -8.24 -13.53 7.65
C THR A 242 -8.57 -12.04 7.67
N LYS A 243 -8.76 -11.43 8.86
CA LYS A 243 -9.02 -10.00 9.01
C LYS A 243 -7.76 -9.17 8.79
N ASN A 244 -6.66 -9.60 9.43
CA ASN A 244 -5.36 -8.94 9.28
C ASN A 244 -4.51 -9.60 8.19
N TRP A 245 -4.97 -10.71 7.64
CA TRP A 245 -4.31 -11.52 6.61
C TRP A 245 -2.93 -11.98 7.05
N GLU A 246 -2.84 -12.47 8.28
CA GLU A 246 -1.58 -12.79 8.94
C GLU A 246 -1.52 -14.27 9.31
N PHE A 247 -0.43 -14.93 8.93
CA PHE A 247 -0.13 -16.29 9.38
C PHE A 247 0.59 -16.22 10.72
N ARG A 248 -0.03 -16.73 11.77
CA ARG A 248 0.52 -16.72 13.12
C ARG A 248 0.95 -18.11 13.54
N ILE A 249 2.17 -18.18 14.08
CA ILE A 249 2.75 -19.39 14.65
C ILE A 249 3.05 -19.13 16.12
N LYS A 250 2.62 -20.04 16.99
CA LYS A 250 2.81 -19.98 18.43
C LYS A 250 3.33 -21.30 18.96
N ASP A 251 3.82 -21.30 20.21
CA ASP A 251 4.21 -22.49 20.95
C ASP A 251 5.25 -23.34 20.19
N LEU A 252 6.20 -22.69 19.54
CA LEU A 252 7.26 -23.36 18.81
C LEU A 252 8.20 -24.05 19.81
N THR A 253 8.16 -25.36 19.86
CA THR A 253 8.94 -26.17 20.83
C THR A 253 10.19 -26.78 20.23
N ASN A 254 10.25 -26.89 18.89
CA ASN A 254 11.36 -27.47 18.15
C ASN A 254 11.29 -27.01 16.69
N TYR A 255 12.20 -27.51 15.86
CA TYR A 255 12.09 -27.40 14.42
C TYR A 255 10.64 -27.63 13.96
N SER A 256 10.09 -26.71 13.18
CA SER A 256 8.75 -26.81 12.66
C SER A 256 8.69 -26.46 11.19
N GLU A 257 8.02 -27.32 10.43
CA GLU A 257 7.59 -27.01 9.09
C GLU A 257 6.14 -26.52 9.16
N CYS A 258 5.90 -25.29 8.66
CA CYS A 258 4.60 -24.66 8.69
C CYS A 258 4.09 -24.42 7.28
N THR A 259 2.82 -24.70 7.05
CA THR A 259 2.13 -24.55 5.77
C THR A 259 0.84 -23.78 5.97
N ALA A 260 0.57 -22.81 5.12
CA ALA A 260 -0.74 -22.21 4.93
C ALA A 260 -1.29 -22.64 3.57
N THR A 261 -2.46 -23.24 3.56
CA THR A 261 -3.16 -23.67 2.34
C THR A 261 -4.33 -22.76 2.10
N PHE A 262 -4.33 -22.10 0.96
CA PHE A 262 -5.39 -21.20 0.51
C PHE A 262 -6.29 -21.96 -0.47
N THR A 263 -7.56 -22.11 -0.10
CA THR A 263 -8.58 -22.71 -0.97
C THR A 263 -9.51 -21.62 -1.44
N GLU A 264 -9.64 -21.44 -2.73
CA GLU A 264 -10.50 -20.42 -3.30
C GLU A 264 -11.97 -20.63 -2.89
N ASP A 265 -12.57 -19.56 -2.35
CA ASP A 265 -14.01 -19.48 -2.10
C ASP A 265 -14.63 -18.43 -3.04
N ALA A 266 -14.66 -18.76 -4.32
CA ALA A 266 -15.18 -17.89 -5.37
C ALA A 266 -16.71 -17.66 -5.28
N THR A 267 -17.38 -18.32 -4.36
CA THR A 267 -18.84 -18.24 -4.24
C THR A 267 -19.30 -17.11 -3.33
N THR A 268 -18.46 -16.72 -2.35
CA THR A 268 -18.85 -15.74 -1.33
C THR A 268 -18.62 -14.30 -1.77
N TYR A 269 -17.44 -13.99 -2.36
CA TYR A 269 -17.11 -12.62 -2.82
C TYR A 269 -16.33 -12.68 -4.15
N PRO A 270 -17.02 -12.81 -5.28
CA PRO A 270 -16.36 -13.05 -6.57
C PRO A 270 -15.55 -11.84 -7.09
N THR A 271 -15.80 -10.64 -6.58
CA THR A 271 -15.08 -9.42 -7.00
C THR A 271 -14.73 -8.52 -5.82
N LEU A 272 -13.78 -7.59 -6.01
CA LEU A 272 -13.48 -6.53 -5.03
C LEU A 272 -14.74 -5.68 -4.74
N TYR A 273 -15.56 -5.45 -5.75
CA TYR A 273 -16.85 -4.77 -5.58
C TYR A 273 -17.73 -5.50 -4.57
N ASP A 274 -17.94 -6.82 -4.74
CA ASP A 274 -18.79 -7.63 -3.84
C ASP A 274 -18.23 -7.63 -2.42
N HIS A 275 -16.90 -7.63 -2.27
CA HIS A 275 -16.26 -7.55 -0.97
C HIS A 275 -16.55 -6.22 -0.27
N ILE A 276 -16.46 -5.09 -0.98
CA ILE A 276 -16.78 -3.76 -0.42
C ILE A 276 -18.25 -3.69 -0.02
N ILE A 277 -19.16 -4.20 -0.84
CA ILE A 277 -20.59 -4.25 -0.52
C ILE A 277 -20.86 -5.13 0.71
N ALA A 278 -20.19 -6.27 0.81
CA ALA A 278 -20.29 -7.12 1.99
C ALA A 278 -19.77 -6.43 3.26
N LEU A 279 -18.66 -5.72 3.17
CA LEU A 279 -18.15 -4.90 4.28
C LEU A 279 -19.16 -3.83 4.70
N TRP A 280 -19.76 -3.13 3.77
CA TRP A 280 -20.80 -2.15 4.06
C TRP A 280 -22.04 -2.76 4.69
N ASN A 281 -22.53 -3.90 4.18
CA ASN A 281 -23.71 -4.61 4.71
C ASN A 281 -23.50 -5.17 6.11
N ASN A 282 -22.26 -5.55 6.46
CA ASN A 282 -21.94 -6.19 7.75
C ASN A 282 -21.52 -5.18 8.83
N THR A 283 -21.54 -3.88 8.53
CA THR A 283 -21.13 -2.84 9.46
C THR A 283 -22.07 -1.64 9.32
N ASP A 284 -22.32 -0.98 10.40
CA ASP A 284 -23.13 0.24 10.50
C ASP A 284 -22.32 1.52 10.15
N GLY A 285 -21.41 1.44 9.19
CA GLY A 285 -20.47 2.52 8.83
C GLY A 285 -19.19 2.53 9.66
N SER A 286 -18.99 1.57 10.57
CA SER A 286 -17.79 1.48 11.41
C SER A 286 -16.50 1.18 10.62
N ASN A 287 -16.60 0.81 9.36
CA ASN A 287 -15.49 0.57 8.43
C ASN A 287 -15.22 1.74 7.47
N ASN A 288 -15.82 2.90 7.72
CA ASN A 288 -15.69 4.10 6.89
C ASN A 288 -16.21 3.95 5.45
N ILE A 289 -17.14 3.02 5.21
CA ILE A 289 -17.85 2.89 3.93
C ILE A 289 -19.25 3.48 4.11
N TYR A 290 -19.60 4.43 3.26
CA TYR A 290 -20.89 5.13 3.25
C TYR A 290 -21.58 4.92 1.92
N LYS A 291 -22.89 4.77 1.96
CA LYS A 291 -23.73 4.73 0.77
C LYS A 291 -24.17 6.16 0.44
N GLU A 292 -23.82 6.59 -0.76
CA GLU A 292 -24.24 7.88 -1.32
C GLU A 292 -25.30 7.65 -2.40
N ASP A 293 -26.48 8.23 -2.17
CA ASP A 293 -27.62 8.15 -3.10
C ASP A 293 -27.72 9.42 -3.93
N HIS A 294 -27.79 9.28 -5.24
CA HIS A 294 -27.84 10.38 -6.19
C HIS A 294 -29.07 10.28 -7.10
N THR A 295 -29.53 11.44 -7.57
CA THR A 295 -30.48 11.51 -8.69
C THR A 295 -29.81 12.25 -9.83
N ILE A 296 -29.49 11.54 -10.90
CA ILE A 296 -28.82 12.03 -12.10
C ILE A 296 -29.77 11.91 -13.27
N ASN A 297 -30.10 13.04 -13.90
CA ASN A 297 -30.97 13.06 -15.08
C ASN A 297 -32.33 12.34 -14.86
N GLY A 298 -32.85 12.39 -13.64
CA GLY A 298 -34.08 11.72 -13.25
C GLY A 298 -33.94 10.24 -12.87
N ASN A 299 -32.75 9.66 -12.97
CA ASN A 299 -32.45 8.28 -12.59
C ASN A 299 -31.82 8.24 -11.21
N SER A 300 -32.19 7.26 -10.39
CA SER A 300 -31.55 7.01 -9.09
C SER A 300 -30.31 6.16 -9.28
N TYR A 301 -29.21 6.58 -8.66
CA TYR A 301 -27.95 5.87 -8.66
C TYR A 301 -27.32 5.91 -7.27
N SER A 302 -26.85 4.78 -6.76
CA SER A 302 -26.19 4.68 -5.46
C SER A 302 -24.76 4.19 -5.62
N GLU A 303 -23.87 4.75 -4.84
CA GLU A 303 -22.47 4.31 -4.80
C GLU A 303 -21.99 4.16 -3.34
N TYR A 304 -20.91 3.44 -3.13
CA TYR A 304 -20.37 3.13 -1.81
C TYR A 304 -18.96 3.68 -1.73
N ARG A 305 -18.76 4.70 -0.90
CA ARG A 305 -17.52 5.48 -0.83
C ARG A 305 -16.81 5.31 0.50
N TYR A 306 -15.50 5.37 0.46
CA TYR A 306 -14.69 5.48 1.66
C TYR A 306 -14.56 6.93 2.09
N GLU A 307 -14.99 7.25 3.32
CA GLU A 307 -15.02 8.60 3.87
C GLU A 307 -14.38 8.67 5.26
N GLY A 308 -13.68 9.75 5.56
CA GLY A 308 -13.10 10.01 6.86
C GLY A 308 -11.67 10.55 6.83
N GLU A 309 -11.05 10.60 8.00
CA GLU A 309 -9.67 11.05 8.16
C GLU A 309 -8.68 10.01 7.64
N ASP A 310 -7.58 10.44 7.04
CA ASP A 310 -6.57 9.58 6.43
C ASP A 310 -6.05 8.48 7.37
N THR A 311 -5.86 8.80 8.65
CA THR A 311 -5.39 7.85 9.67
C THR A 311 -6.42 6.81 10.11
N LEU A 312 -7.70 7.01 9.78
CA LEU A 312 -8.81 6.16 10.21
C LEU A 312 -9.39 5.31 9.08
N VAL A 313 -9.21 5.75 7.83
CA VAL A 313 -9.80 5.08 6.66
C VAL A 313 -8.87 4.01 6.14
N ASN A 314 -9.27 2.75 6.31
CA ASN A 314 -8.48 1.59 5.87
C ASN A 314 -8.96 1.10 4.50
N ASN A 315 -8.73 1.91 3.46
CA ASN A 315 -9.16 1.68 2.07
C ASN A 315 -8.00 1.36 1.12
N TYR A 316 -6.96 0.72 1.63
CA TYR A 316 -5.79 0.39 0.83
C TYR A 316 -6.00 -0.86 0.00
N VAL A 317 -5.44 -0.85 -1.21
CA VAL A 317 -5.34 -1.99 -2.11
C VAL A 317 -3.96 -2.01 -2.77
N TRP A 318 -3.35 -3.19 -2.82
CA TRP A 318 -2.10 -3.37 -3.55
C TRP A 318 -2.42 -3.73 -5.00
N PHE A 319 -2.03 -2.86 -5.93
CA PHE A 319 -2.28 -3.04 -7.35
C PHE A 319 -1.03 -2.62 -8.14
N ASN A 320 -0.62 -3.40 -9.12
CA ASN A 320 0.57 -3.14 -9.94
C ASN A 320 1.87 -3.00 -9.12
N ASN A 321 2.06 -3.82 -8.08
CA ASN A 321 3.22 -3.78 -7.18
C ASN A 321 3.40 -2.48 -6.39
N GLU A 322 2.36 -1.70 -6.24
CA GLU A 322 2.37 -0.46 -5.47
C GLU A 322 1.06 -0.26 -4.71
N LEU A 323 1.08 0.71 -3.79
CA LEU A 323 -0.07 0.99 -2.95
C LEU A 323 -1.04 1.93 -3.64
N TRP A 324 -2.31 1.52 -3.65
CA TRP A 324 -3.44 2.31 -4.12
C TRP A 324 -4.48 2.47 -3.03
N ARG A 325 -5.34 3.45 -3.17
CA ARG A 325 -6.47 3.70 -2.28
C ARG A 325 -7.78 3.54 -3.03
N ILE A 326 -8.77 2.94 -2.39
CA ILE A 326 -10.10 2.76 -2.96
C ILE A 326 -10.91 4.03 -2.70
N ILE A 327 -11.37 4.69 -3.76
CA ILE A 327 -12.34 5.81 -3.66
C ILE A 327 -13.72 5.25 -3.35
N GLY A 328 -14.15 4.20 -4.04
CA GLY A 328 -15.44 3.58 -3.80
C GLY A 328 -15.76 2.45 -4.77
N ALA A 329 -16.89 1.81 -4.51
CA ALA A 329 -17.52 0.80 -5.34
C ALA A 329 -18.74 1.40 -6.03
N PHE A 330 -18.80 1.25 -7.34
CA PHE A 330 -19.78 1.86 -8.24
C PHE A 330 -20.56 0.75 -8.94
N PRO A 331 -21.87 0.62 -8.66
CA PRO A 331 -22.71 -0.35 -9.37
C PRO A 331 -22.70 -0.11 -10.86
N GLY A 332 -22.84 -1.18 -11.62
CA GLY A 332 -23.11 -1.09 -13.05
C GLY A 332 -24.47 -0.42 -13.31
N GLY A 333 -24.54 0.32 -14.42
CA GLY A 333 -25.72 1.10 -14.72
C GLY A 333 -25.81 1.48 -16.19
N THR A 334 -26.40 2.63 -16.44
CA THR A 334 -26.53 3.23 -17.79
C THR A 334 -25.60 4.44 -17.89
N PRO A 335 -24.33 4.26 -18.28
CA PRO A 335 -23.39 5.36 -18.37
C PRO A 335 -23.86 6.42 -19.38
N THR A 336 -23.47 7.67 -19.17
CA THR A 336 -23.60 8.71 -20.17
C THR A 336 -22.75 8.33 -21.39
N THR A 337 -23.33 8.35 -22.60
CA THR A 337 -22.59 8.05 -23.83
C THR A 337 -22.36 9.29 -24.70
N ASP A 338 -23.28 10.23 -24.62
CA ASP A 338 -23.22 11.53 -25.32
C ASP A 338 -24.20 12.53 -24.66
N ALA A 339 -24.26 13.76 -25.19
CA ALA A 339 -25.14 14.81 -24.70
C ALA A 339 -26.64 14.49 -24.83
N ASN A 340 -27.02 13.51 -25.64
CA ASN A 340 -28.42 13.08 -25.82
C ASN A 340 -28.76 11.87 -24.95
N ASN A 341 -27.76 11.14 -24.47
CA ASN A 341 -27.92 10.01 -23.55
C ASN A 341 -27.13 10.27 -22.26
N LEU A 342 -27.72 11.00 -21.34
CA LEU A 342 -27.08 11.47 -20.13
C LEU A 342 -26.89 10.38 -19.06
N GLY A 343 -27.51 9.21 -19.24
CA GLY A 343 -27.35 8.08 -18.34
C GLY A 343 -27.77 8.36 -16.89
N ASP A 344 -27.31 7.54 -15.99
CA ASP A 344 -27.56 7.61 -14.53
C ASP A 344 -26.31 7.99 -13.72
N GLY A 345 -25.20 8.29 -14.38
CA GLY A 345 -23.94 8.66 -13.74
C GLY A 345 -22.98 7.50 -13.50
N ALA A 346 -23.40 6.23 -13.77
CA ALA A 346 -22.53 5.07 -13.65
C ALA A 346 -21.29 5.18 -14.55
N PRO A 347 -20.11 4.71 -14.11
CA PRO A 347 -18.91 4.74 -14.95
C PRO A 347 -18.86 3.62 -15.99
N SER A 348 -19.63 2.55 -15.82
CA SER A 348 -19.69 1.38 -16.71
C SER A 348 -21.04 0.68 -16.61
N VAL A 349 -21.35 -0.18 -17.56
CA VAL A 349 -22.47 -1.13 -17.46
C VAL A 349 -22.19 -2.22 -16.41
N ASN A 350 -20.92 -2.44 -16.09
CA ASN A 350 -20.46 -3.41 -15.09
C ASN A 350 -20.24 -2.74 -13.73
N ASN A 351 -20.33 -3.53 -12.66
CA ASN A 351 -19.87 -3.12 -11.34
C ASN A 351 -18.36 -2.83 -11.38
N THR A 352 -17.96 -1.69 -10.85
CA THR A 352 -16.56 -1.23 -10.87
C THR A 352 -16.09 -0.76 -9.51
N VAL A 353 -14.78 -0.78 -9.30
CA VAL A 353 -14.12 -0.14 -8.14
C VAL A 353 -13.17 0.93 -8.65
N LYS A 354 -13.37 2.15 -8.19
CA LYS A 354 -12.48 3.27 -8.50
C LYS A 354 -11.36 3.33 -7.48
N ILE A 355 -10.13 3.26 -7.97
CA ILE A 355 -8.93 3.36 -7.14
C ILE A 355 -8.10 4.56 -7.57
N ILE A 356 -7.34 5.11 -6.64
CA ILE A 356 -6.36 6.18 -6.87
C ILE A 356 -5.01 5.73 -6.31
N ARG A 357 -3.94 6.05 -7.00
CA ARG A 357 -2.60 5.74 -6.52
C ARG A 357 -2.31 6.48 -5.21
N ASP A 358 -1.67 5.82 -4.26
CA ASP A 358 -1.33 6.45 -2.98
C ASP A 358 -0.23 7.51 -3.15
N ASP A 359 0.75 7.28 -4.02
CA ASP A 359 1.81 8.21 -4.36
C ASP A 359 1.57 8.92 -5.70
N SER A 360 2.03 10.17 -5.83
CA SER A 360 1.98 10.91 -7.09
C SER A 360 2.88 10.26 -8.15
N ILE A 361 2.44 10.28 -9.41
CA ILE A 361 3.27 9.89 -10.56
C ILE A 361 4.16 11.04 -11.08
N GLY A 362 4.01 12.22 -10.51
CA GLY A 362 4.77 13.43 -10.87
C GLY A 362 3.91 14.66 -11.06
N SER A 363 4.55 15.78 -11.29
CA SER A 363 3.91 17.08 -11.55
C SER A 363 3.82 17.33 -13.05
N PHE A 364 2.60 17.37 -13.60
CA PHE A 364 2.37 17.54 -15.03
C PHE A 364 1.43 18.70 -15.32
N ALA A 365 1.63 19.36 -16.47
CA ALA A 365 0.59 20.24 -17.00
C ALA A 365 -0.62 19.41 -17.39
N TRP A 366 -1.81 19.89 -17.07
CA TRP A 366 -3.04 19.25 -17.48
C TRP A 366 -3.18 19.21 -19.01
N HIS A 367 -2.80 20.32 -19.68
CA HIS A 367 -2.68 20.40 -21.13
C HIS A 367 -1.56 21.34 -21.58
N LYS A 368 -0.78 20.91 -22.57
CA LYS A 368 0.33 21.69 -23.15
C LYS A 368 -0.07 23.00 -23.85
N SER A 369 -1.31 23.14 -24.26
CA SER A 369 -1.81 24.29 -25.02
C SER A 369 -2.85 25.14 -24.26
N ASN A 370 -2.92 25.01 -22.94
CA ASN A 370 -3.82 25.78 -22.08
C ASN A 370 -5.30 25.72 -22.52
N THR A 371 -5.83 24.52 -22.73
CA THR A 371 -7.25 24.27 -22.95
C THR A 371 -7.77 23.26 -21.95
N ASN A 372 -8.99 23.41 -21.52
CA ASN A 372 -9.64 22.51 -20.57
C ASN A 372 -10.50 21.42 -21.23
N ASP A 373 -10.16 21.03 -22.44
CA ASP A 373 -10.76 19.87 -23.10
C ASP A 373 -10.00 18.59 -22.76
N TRP A 374 -10.58 17.77 -21.90
CA TRP A 374 -9.97 16.53 -21.47
C TRP A 374 -9.74 15.54 -22.60
N THR A 375 -10.61 15.54 -23.63
CA THR A 375 -10.49 14.58 -24.75
C THR A 375 -9.24 14.77 -25.59
N VAL A 376 -8.64 15.97 -25.57
CA VAL A 376 -7.39 16.31 -26.26
C VAL A 376 -6.27 16.70 -25.29
N ALA A 377 -6.53 16.67 -23.99
CA ALA A 377 -5.55 17.03 -22.98
C ALA A 377 -4.30 16.15 -23.08
N SER A 378 -3.11 16.76 -23.10
CA SER A 378 -1.86 15.99 -23.17
C SER A 378 -1.66 15.08 -21.95
N LEU A 379 -2.13 15.49 -20.78
CA LEU A 379 -2.12 14.61 -19.60
C LEU A 379 -2.96 13.35 -19.82
N ASN A 380 -4.14 13.49 -20.45
CA ASN A 380 -4.99 12.35 -20.77
C ASN A 380 -4.38 11.48 -21.89
N THR A 381 -4.20 12.08 -23.09
CA THR A 381 -3.98 11.31 -24.32
C THR A 381 -2.53 10.92 -24.55
N GLU A 382 -1.59 11.73 -24.08
CA GLU A 382 -0.17 11.48 -24.31
C GLU A 382 0.50 10.85 -23.08
N ILE A 383 0.06 11.16 -21.86
CA ILE A 383 0.68 10.67 -20.63
C ILE A 383 -0.11 9.50 -20.02
N LEU A 384 -1.30 9.74 -19.46
CA LEU A 384 -2.03 8.73 -18.66
C LEU A 384 -2.47 7.52 -19.48
N ASN A 385 -3.22 7.74 -20.57
CA ASN A 385 -3.74 6.66 -21.42
C ASN A 385 -2.80 6.25 -22.56
N ASN A 386 -1.56 6.71 -22.55
CA ASN A 386 -0.51 6.28 -23.48
C ASN A 386 0.75 5.84 -22.72
N LEU A 387 1.64 6.78 -22.31
CA LEU A 387 2.93 6.42 -21.74
C LEU A 387 2.79 5.63 -20.43
N TYR A 388 1.95 6.12 -19.51
CA TYR A 388 1.75 5.48 -18.20
C TYR A 388 0.99 4.15 -18.34
N LEU A 389 -0.09 4.12 -19.11
CA LEU A 389 -0.86 2.89 -19.34
C LEU A 389 -0.02 1.78 -19.98
N ASN A 390 0.89 2.13 -20.89
CA ASN A 390 1.71 1.15 -21.64
C ASN A 390 3.13 0.98 -21.07
N SER A 391 3.43 1.53 -19.91
CA SER A 391 4.77 1.46 -19.28
C SER A 391 5.88 1.85 -20.25
N SER A 392 5.76 3.00 -20.90
CA SER A 392 6.65 3.43 -21.96
C SER A 392 7.29 4.79 -21.68
N SER A 393 8.32 5.13 -22.45
CA SER A 393 9.01 6.41 -22.40
C SER A 393 8.55 7.33 -23.54
N GLY A 394 8.58 8.63 -23.30
CA GLY A 394 8.18 9.60 -24.31
C GLY A 394 8.39 11.04 -23.86
N THR A 395 7.45 11.90 -24.21
CA THR A 395 7.48 13.32 -23.89
C THR A 395 6.35 13.68 -22.92
N CYS A 396 6.72 14.30 -21.81
CA CYS A 396 5.79 14.87 -20.84
C CYS A 396 5.87 16.40 -20.83
N TYR A 397 4.79 17.03 -20.40
CA TYR A 397 4.68 18.47 -20.31
C TYR A 397 4.56 18.86 -18.83
N PHE A 398 5.44 19.76 -18.43
CA PHE A 398 5.55 20.25 -17.08
C PHE A 398 5.12 21.71 -17.03
N TYR A 399 5.41 22.39 -15.97
CA TYR A 399 4.96 23.74 -15.66
C TYR A 399 5.10 24.75 -16.83
N SER A 400 4.01 25.45 -17.14
CA SER A 400 3.84 26.64 -18.00
C SER A 400 4.54 26.65 -19.37
N THR A 401 4.79 25.49 -19.95
CA THR A 401 5.47 25.43 -21.25
C THR A 401 4.87 24.32 -22.13
N SER A 402 4.69 24.62 -23.41
CA SER A 402 4.38 23.64 -24.44
C SER A 402 5.60 22.80 -24.85
N VAL A 403 6.78 23.15 -24.36
CA VAL A 403 8.02 22.40 -24.62
C VAL A 403 8.04 21.16 -23.76
N GLY A 404 7.97 20.00 -24.40
CA GLY A 404 8.04 18.71 -23.70
C GLY A 404 9.45 18.37 -23.25
N LYS A 405 9.54 17.56 -22.22
CA LYS A 405 10.77 16.95 -21.72
C LYS A 405 10.62 15.43 -21.73
N ALA A 406 11.74 14.72 -21.87
CA ALA A 406 11.75 13.27 -21.79
C ALA A 406 11.24 12.79 -20.41
N CYS A 407 10.42 11.78 -20.42
CA CYS A 407 9.91 11.09 -19.24
C CYS A 407 9.79 9.59 -19.51
N SER A 408 9.72 8.78 -18.45
CA SER A 408 9.64 7.34 -18.56
C SER A 408 8.73 6.76 -17.48
N PHE A 409 7.86 5.84 -17.87
CA PHE A 409 7.02 5.04 -17.01
C PHE A 409 7.31 3.54 -17.16
N VAL A 410 8.49 3.18 -17.67
CA VAL A 410 8.88 1.78 -17.92
C VAL A 410 8.83 0.95 -16.64
N ASP A 411 9.25 1.54 -15.52
CA ASP A 411 9.35 0.83 -14.24
C ASP A 411 8.09 0.94 -13.35
N ASN A 412 7.22 1.92 -13.62
CA ASN A 412 6.07 2.23 -12.75
C ASN A 412 4.74 2.44 -13.51
N GLY A 413 4.68 2.08 -14.78
CA GLY A 413 3.46 2.13 -15.57
C GLY A 413 2.56 0.91 -15.41
N LEU A 414 1.44 0.89 -16.11
CA LEU A 414 0.32 -0.03 -15.90
C LEU A 414 0.23 -1.18 -16.93
N ALA A 415 1.24 -1.38 -17.80
CA ALA A 415 1.17 -2.37 -18.88
C ALA A 415 0.83 -3.79 -18.40
N ASN A 416 1.37 -4.19 -17.25
CA ASN A 416 1.17 -5.53 -16.70
C ASN A 416 -0.23 -5.76 -16.12
N VAL A 417 -0.99 -4.71 -15.88
CA VAL A 417 -2.31 -4.77 -15.23
C VAL A 417 -3.42 -4.11 -16.02
N GLN A 418 -3.12 -3.61 -17.23
CA GLN A 418 -4.09 -2.87 -18.04
C GLN A 418 -5.35 -3.67 -18.43
N ASP A 419 -5.26 -5.01 -18.45
CA ASP A 419 -6.39 -5.88 -18.75
C ASP A 419 -7.40 -5.97 -17.59
N PHE A 420 -6.98 -5.60 -16.38
CA PHE A 420 -7.86 -5.51 -15.20
C PHE A 420 -8.50 -4.13 -15.05
N ILE A 421 -8.10 -3.16 -15.87
CA ILE A 421 -8.60 -1.79 -15.81
C ILE A 421 -9.75 -1.65 -16.81
N GLU A 422 -10.94 -1.33 -16.30
CA GLU A 422 -12.13 -1.09 -17.10
C GLU A 422 -11.95 0.13 -18.01
N ASN A 423 -12.43 0.05 -19.23
CA ASN A 423 -12.55 1.21 -20.11
C ASN A 423 -13.82 1.98 -19.73
N ALA A 424 -13.71 2.82 -18.71
CA ALA A 424 -14.84 3.49 -18.10
C ALA A 424 -15.26 4.76 -18.84
N THR A 425 -16.51 5.15 -18.63
CA THR A 425 -17.02 6.47 -19.01
C THR A 425 -16.55 7.52 -18.01
N TRP A 426 -15.88 8.54 -18.50
CA TRP A 426 -15.48 9.73 -17.77
C TRP A 426 -16.39 10.88 -18.12
N ASN A 427 -17.16 11.34 -17.14
CA ASN A 427 -18.05 12.49 -17.29
C ASN A 427 -17.20 13.77 -17.28
N LEU A 428 -17.45 14.68 -18.20
CA LEU A 428 -16.65 15.88 -18.42
C LEU A 428 -17.44 17.17 -18.18
N GLY A 429 -18.62 17.06 -17.57
CA GLY A 429 -19.35 18.22 -17.08
C GLY A 429 -18.57 18.96 -16.00
N GLY A 430 -18.92 20.20 -15.76
CA GLY A 430 -18.26 21.04 -14.77
C GLY A 430 -19.16 22.18 -14.34
N TYR A 431 -18.62 23.08 -13.53
CA TYR A 431 -19.31 24.24 -13.04
C TYR A 431 -18.49 25.51 -13.24
N ASN A 432 -19.11 26.68 -13.18
CA ASN A 432 -18.42 27.95 -13.44
C ASN A 432 -17.85 28.62 -12.20
N SER A 433 -17.99 28.01 -11.04
CA SER A 433 -17.56 28.56 -9.74
C SER A 433 -17.06 27.44 -8.83
N THR A 434 -16.12 27.77 -7.94
CA THR A 434 -15.66 26.91 -6.86
C THR A 434 -16.61 26.89 -5.65
N SER A 435 -17.52 27.86 -5.57
CA SER A 435 -18.57 27.94 -4.55
C SER A 435 -19.72 26.98 -4.90
N VAL A 436 -19.44 25.71 -4.79
CA VAL A 436 -20.35 24.60 -5.11
C VAL A 436 -20.23 23.51 -4.06
N THR A 437 -21.36 22.92 -3.66
CA THR A 437 -21.38 21.80 -2.72
C THR A 437 -20.95 20.51 -3.41
N THR A 438 -20.51 19.52 -2.63
CA THR A 438 -20.11 18.21 -3.15
C THR A 438 -21.22 17.56 -3.99
N ALA A 439 -22.45 17.52 -3.48
CA ALA A 439 -23.59 16.91 -4.17
C ALA A 439 -23.95 17.64 -5.48
N ASN A 440 -23.90 18.98 -5.48
CA ASN A 440 -24.15 19.75 -6.70
C ASN A 440 -23.02 19.57 -7.71
N MET A 441 -21.75 19.54 -7.25
CA MET A 441 -20.61 19.30 -8.14
C MET A 441 -20.70 17.94 -8.79
N TYR A 442 -21.04 16.89 -8.04
CA TYR A 442 -21.30 15.55 -8.55
C TYR A 442 -22.33 15.56 -9.70
N THR A 443 -23.44 16.30 -9.51
CA THR A 443 -24.48 16.45 -10.54
C THR A 443 -23.98 17.21 -11.78
N TYR A 444 -23.21 18.29 -11.57
CA TYR A 444 -22.65 19.06 -12.69
C TYR A 444 -21.62 18.27 -13.50
N GLU A 445 -20.80 17.49 -12.86
CA GLU A 445 -19.82 16.61 -13.53
C GLU A 445 -20.51 15.63 -14.50
N ARG A 446 -21.71 15.17 -14.15
CA ARG A 446 -22.52 14.20 -14.91
C ARG A 446 -23.61 14.87 -15.77
N GLY A 447 -23.58 16.17 -15.84
CA GLY A 447 -24.50 16.99 -16.63
C GLY A 447 -23.90 17.42 -17.98
N THR A 448 -24.64 18.34 -18.63
CA THR A 448 -24.25 18.91 -19.93
C THR A 448 -23.59 20.29 -19.82
N THR A 449 -23.34 20.77 -18.62
CA THR A 449 -22.73 22.09 -18.39
C THR A 449 -21.23 22.00 -18.65
N VAL A 450 -20.82 22.42 -19.84
CA VAL A 450 -19.42 22.46 -20.30
C VAL A 450 -19.12 23.81 -20.94
N TYR A 451 -17.86 24.11 -21.15
CA TYR A 451 -17.49 25.23 -22.01
C TYR A 451 -17.94 24.93 -23.45
N SER A 452 -18.45 25.95 -24.15
CA SER A 452 -19.03 25.78 -25.50
C SER A 452 -18.14 24.98 -26.45
N GLY A 453 -18.71 23.94 -27.04
CA GLY A 453 -18.05 23.05 -27.99
C GLY A 453 -17.18 21.95 -27.35
N ARG A 454 -17.20 21.81 -26.02
CA ARG A 454 -16.51 20.70 -25.34
C ARG A 454 -17.42 19.46 -25.26
N PRO A 455 -16.86 18.26 -25.38
CA PRO A 455 -17.58 17.03 -25.09
C PRO A 455 -18.02 16.93 -23.63
N VAL A 456 -19.12 16.25 -23.37
CA VAL A 456 -19.65 15.99 -22.03
C VAL A 456 -19.17 14.67 -21.45
N VAL A 457 -18.60 13.79 -22.27
CA VAL A 457 -18.05 12.50 -21.87
C VAL A 457 -16.84 12.10 -22.75
N THR A 458 -16.06 11.19 -22.22
CA THR A 458 -15.08 10.41 -22.96
C THR A 458 -14.99 9.01 -22.35
N THR A 459 -14.33 8.07 -23.02
CA THR A 459 -13.97 6.78 -22.45
C THR A 459 -12.46 6.68 -22.27
N GLY A 460 -12.02 5.95 -21.25
CA GLY A 460 -10.61 5.73 -20.98
C GLY A 460 -10.40 4.83 -19.79
N LYS A 461 -9.21 4.26 -19.68
CA LYS A 461 -8.81 3.40 -18.56
C LYS A 461 -8.31 4.20 -17.36
N VAL A 462 -7.63 5.32 -17.60
CA VAL A 462 -7.00 6.14 -16.58
C VAL A 462 -7.50 7.57 -16.66
N GLY A 463 -7.84 8.15 -15.52
CA GLY A 463 -8.24 9.55 -15.40
C GLY A 463 -7.72 10.17 -14.10
N LEU A 464 -8.30 11.30 -13.72
CA LEU A 464 -8.04 11.98 -12.46
C LEU A 464 -9.26 11.84 -11.54
N MET A 465 -9.07 12.11 -10.25
CA MET A 465 -10.22 12.25 -9.35
C MET A 465 -11.15 13.37 -9.81
N TYR A 466 -12.40 13.32 -9.42
CA TYR A 466 -13.31 14.44 -9.56
C TYR A 466 -13.24 15.36 -8.33
N PRO A 467 -13.61 16.64 -8.43
CA PRO A 467 -13.84 17.49 -7.26
C PRO A 467 -14.84 16.88 -6.29
N SER A 468 -15.87 16.18 -6.80
CA SER A 468 -16.83 15.46 -5.96
C SER A 468 -16.22 14.25 -5.26
N ASP A 469 -15.25 13.53 -5.87
CA ASP A 469 -14.52 12.44 -5.20
C ASP A 469 -13.79 12.99 -3.97
N TYR A 470 -13.14 14.16 -4.10
CA TYR A 470 -12.52 14.82 -2.98
C TYR A 470 -13.56 15.23 -1.91
N GLY A 471 -14.68 15.82 -2.33
CA GLY A 471 -15.72 16.24 -1.40
C GLY A 471 -16.35 15.09 -0.60
N TYR A 472 -16.53 13.93 -1.23
CA TYR A 472 -17.02 12.71 -0.58
C TYR A 472 -15.93 11.93 0.17
N SER A 473 -14.66 12.31 0.12
CA SER A 473 -13.61 11.66 0.91
C SER A 473 -13.65 12.03 2.39
N VAL A 474 -14.47 12.97 2.79
CA VAL A 474 -14.75 13.36 4.17
C VAL A 474 -16.19 13.04 4.51
N THR A 475 -16.48 12.64 5.75
CA THR A 475 -17.86 12.29 6.15
C THR A 475 -18.80 13.48 6.09
N ASN A 476 -20.04 13.25 5.73
CA ASN A 476 -21.10 14.29 5.72
C ASN A 476 -21.27 14.98 7.09
N ALA A 477 -20.97 14.28 8.18
CA ALA A 477 -20.99 14.84 9.54
C ALA A 477 -19.89 15.89 9.76
N ASN A 478 -18.72 15.72 9.12
CA ASN A 478 -17.61 16.66 9.22
C ASN A 478 -17.74 17.82 8.21
N CYS A 479 -18.10 17.52 6.96
CA CYS A 479 -18.37 18.49 5.90
C CYS A 479 -19.71 18.15 5.24
N SER A 480 -20.72 18.94 5.45
CA SER A 480 -22.02 18.68 4.82
C SER A 480 -21.91 18.68 3.29
N HIS A 481 -22.18 17.54 2.66
CA HIS A 481 -22.10 17.36 1.21
C HIS A 481 -23.13 18.20 0.44
N THR A 482 -24.18 18.66 1.10
CA THR A 482 -25.28 19.43 0.48
C THR A 482 -25.29 20.92 0.82
N SER A 483 -24.55 21.36 1.85
CA SER A 483 -24.60 22.76 2.30
C SER A 483 -23.22 23.41 2.44
N LYS A 484 -22.12 22.65 2.53
CA LYS A 484 -20.77 23.19 2.61
C LYS A 484 -20.14 23.23 1.22
N ASN A 485 -19.71 24.41 0.79
CA ASN A 485 -19.04 24.56 -0.50
C ASN A 485 -17.61 24.04 -0.46
N LEU A 486 -17.16 23.44 -1.55
CA LEU A 486 -15.81 22.87 -1.71
C LEU A 486 -14.68 23.90 -1.57
N ASP A 487 -14.92 25.17 -1.93
CA ASP A 487 -13.97 26.28 -1.73
C ASP A 487 -13.83 26.71 -0.27
N SER A 488 -14.72 26.23 0.57
CA SER A 488 -14.71 26.47 2.02
C SER A 488 -14.15 25.29 2.83
N TYR A 489 -13.71 24.25 2.17
CA TYR A 489 -12.94 23.17 2.81
C TYR A 489 -11.53 23.70 3.06
N THR A 490 -11.07 23.70 4.31
CA THR A 490 -9.70 24.13 4.64
C THR A 490 -9.02 23.08 5.51
N SER A 491 -7.69 23.08 5.54
CA SER A 491 -6.90 22.18 6.39
C SER A 491 -7.23 22.34 7.89
N SER A 492 -7.61 23.54 8.32
CA SER A 492 -8.05 23.84 9.69
C SER A 492 -9.53 23.55 9.96
N SER A 493 -10.27 23.18 8.93
CA SER A 493 -11.70 22.84 9.00
C SER A 493 -11.93 21.38 8.60
N CYS A 494 -13.09 21.09 8.05
CA CYS A 494 -13.47 19.76 7.61
C CYS A 494 -12.59 19.19 6.47
N GLY A 495 -11.99 20.03 5.62
CA GLY A 495 -11.11 19.55 4.54
C GLY A 495 -9.85 18.84 5.05
N GLY A 496 -9.33 19.24 6.21
CA GLY A 496 -8.21 18.52 6.84
C GLY A 496 -8.55 17.13 7.35
N LYS A 497 -9.83 16.72 7.25
CA LYS A 497 -10.31 15.38 7.60
C LYS A 497 -10.62 14.52 6.37
N ALA A 498 -10.25 14.98 5.19
CA ALA A 498 -10.39 14.24 3.94
C ALA A 498 -9.20 13.30 3.75
N TRP A 499 -9.42 11.98 3.67
CA TRP A 499 -8.34 11.03 3.44
C TRP A 499 -7.67 11.20 2.07
N LEU A 500 -8.37 11.80 1.12
CA LEU A 500 -7.88 12.00 -0.26
C LEU A 500 -6.97 13.24 -0.39
N LEU A 501 -6.86 14.06 0.64
CA LEU A 501 -5.92 15.18 0.67
C LEU A 501 -4.51 14.66 1.02
N LYS A 502 -3.58 14.64 0.06
CA LYS A 502 -2.24 14.09 0.29
C LYS A 502 -1.09 15.05 0.02
N TYR A 503 -0.94 15.54 -1.19
CA TYR A 503 0.29 16.16 -1.64
C TYR A 503 0.05 17.45 -2.42
N GLY A 504 0.06 18.55 -1.74
CA GLY A 504 0.13 19.82 -2.46
C GLY A 504 -1.09 20.12 -3.32
N TYR A 505 -0.84 20.58 -4.54
CA TYR A 505 -1.90 20.81 -5.52
C TYR A 505 -2.16 19.55 -6.33
N GLU A 506 -3.42 19.14 -6.45
CA GLU A 506 -3.83 17.97 -7.20
C GLU A 506 -4.86 18.33 -8.27
N TRP A 507 -4.56 17.95 -9.53
CA TRP A 507 -5.49 18.12 -10.62
C TRP A 507 -6.73 17.22 -10.47
N THR A 508 -7.86 17.74 -10.94
CA THR A 508 -9.09 16.95 -11.09
C THR A 508 -9.46 16.79 -12.56
N ASN A 509 -10.43 15.92 -12.83
CA ASN A 509 -10.90 15.65 -14.19
C ASN A 509 -11.89 16.72 -14.72
N SER A 510 -12.37 17.63 -13.88
CA SER A 510 -13.46 18.54 -14.19
C SER A 510 -12.98 19.87 -14.72
N PRO A 511 -13.44 20.28 -15.93
CA PRO A 511 -13.19 21.62 -16.46
C PRO A 511 -14.08 22.67 -15.78
N VAL A 512 -13.66 23.94 -15.85
CA VAL A 512 -14.51 25.07 -15.52
C VAL A 512 -15.40 25.41 -16.72
N SER A 513 -16.72 25.31 -16.57
CA SER A 513 -17.65 25.50 -17.69
C SER A 513 -17.72 26.94 -18.22
N GLY A 514 -17.39 27.93 -17.39
CA GLY A 514 -17.38 29.34 -17.77
C GLY A 514 -16.06 29.84 -18.40
N ASN A 515 -15.08 28.99 -18.58
CA ASN A 515 -13.73 29.37 -19.02
C ASN A 515 -13.13 28.26 -19.87
N SER A 516 -12.44 28.62 -20.98
CA SER A 516 -11.87 27.64 -21.91
C SER A 516 -10.54 27.02 -21.43
N ASN A 517 -9.93 27.57 -20.36
CA ASN A 517 -8.57 27.26 -19.97
C ASN A 517 -8.45 26.68 -18.56
N ASN A 518 -9.43 26.93 -17.70
CA ASN A 518 -9.35 26.56 -16.30
C ASN A 518 -9.94 25.19 -16.02
N VAL A 519 -9.29 24.48 -15.11
CA VAL A 519 -9.73 23.20 -14.56
C VAL A 519 -9.78 23.28 -13.04
N PHE A 520 -10.60 22.45 -12.42
CA PHE A 520 -10.62 22.32 -10.98
C PHE A 520 -9.39 21.59 -10.45
N ARG A 521 -8.96 21.97 -9.26
CA ARG A 521 -7.90 21.32 -8.51
C ARG A 521 -8.21 21.35 -7.01
N VAL A 522 -7.60 20.48 -6.25
CA VAL A 522 -7.51 20.56 -4.79
C VAL A 522 -6.24 21.32 -4.43
N ASN A 523 -6.35 22.30 -3.52
CA ASN A 523 -5.25 23.14 -3.08
C ASN A 523 -4.54 22.52 -1.86
N THR A 524 -3.29 22.92 -1.63
CA THR A 524 -2.53 22.59 -0.42
C THR A 524 -3.25 22.86 0.90
N ASP A 525 -4.11 23.88 0.92
CA ASP A 525 -4.91 24.24 2.08
C ASP A 525 -6.26 23.50 2.14
N ALA A 526 -6.41 22.42 1.37
CA ALA A 526 -7.58 21.54 1.37
C ALA A 526 -8.86 22.08 0.70
N TYR A 527 -8.86 23.26 0.11
CA TYR A 527 -10.05 23.76 -0.60
C TYR A 527 -9.97 23.52 -2.11
N SER A 528 -11.14 23.35 -2.72
CA SER A 528 -11.22 23.30 -4.19
C SER A 528 -10.98 24.68 -4.78
N SER A 529 -10.10 24.75 -5.75
CA SER A 529 -9.77 25.96 -6.51
C SER A 529 -9.71 25.65 -8.00
N THR A 530 -9.44 26.67 -8.83
CA THR A 530 -9.27 26.49 -10.27
C THR A 530 -7.92 27.04 -10.73
N HIS A 531 -7.38 26.46 -11.78
CA HIS A 531 -6.13 26.92 -12.35
C HIS A 531 -6.06 26.66 -13.85
N ASN A 532 -5.22 27.43 -14.55
CA ASN A 532 -5.03 27.23 -15.98
C ASN A 532 -4.40 25.87 -16.27
N ALA A 533 -4.93 25.16 -17.24
CA ALA A 533 -4.55 23.81 -17.63
C ALA A 533 -3.08 23.66 -18.05
N ILE A 534 -2.42 24.76 -18.45
CA ILE A 534 -1.02 24.74 -18.88
C ILE A 534 -0.02 24.68 -17.71
N TYR A 535 -0.44 24.97 -16.50
CA TYR A 535 0.46 24.89 -15.35
C TYR A 535 0.62 23.44 -14.89
N GLY A 536 1.79 23.08 -14.37
CA GLY A 536 2.05 21.82 -13.69
C GLY A 536 1.66 21.93 -12.20
N LEU A 537 1.15 20.87 -11.65
CA LEU A 537 0.85 20.73 -10.23
C LEU A 537 1.63 19.56 -9.64
#